data_7b46d8475600d8267dd6f4ea9d2fbd8f
#
_entry.id   7b46d8475600d8267dd6f4ea9d2fbd8f
#
_cell.length_a   1.000
_cell.length_b   1.000
_cell.length_c   1.000
_cell.angle_alpha   90.00
_cell.angle_beta   90.00
_cell.angle_gamma   90.00
#
_symmetry.space_group_name_H-M   'P 1'
#
loop_
_entity.id
_entity.type
_entity.pdbx_description
1 polymer ?
#
loop_
_entity_poly.entity_id
_entity_poly.type
_entity_poly.pdbx_seq_one_letter_code
_entity_poly.pdbx_strand_id
1 'polypeptide(L)'
;MNPNSNRRRLRAAWNTIAALLILAVLLFPVYWMLNTALQPESSVAATEWFPASPGLENFDTAFSSQGGSLLTSFVVALGAVAVCLALAAPAAYGLAQFGLRGGQGIVFTTLITQMVPGIVIANALYSAYAELGLVNSYLGLILADASLGLPFAIVLLRAFMVSIPDEVVEAAMVDGANRFTAFVRIVLPMSRNALITAGLFTFLFAWSDFMFALTLNTTDDVKPITLGIYQFVGAHVSDWGAVMATAVLSAVPAAILLVVAQKYISAGITGGSIK
;
A
#
# COMPACT_ATOMS: atom_id res chain seq x y z
N MET A 1 -18.13 45.00 21.05
CA MET A 1 -17.57 44.03 20.07
C MET A 1 -16.23 43.52 20.62
N ASN A 2 -16.10 42.21 20.83
CA ASN A 2 -14.95 41.65 21.56
C ASN A 2 -13.75 41.51 20.59
N PRO A 3 -12.63 42.26 20.77
CA PRO A 3 -11.49 42.24 19.83
C PRO A 3 -10.84 40.85 19.65
N ASN A 4 -11.04 39.97 20.59
CA ASN A 4 -10.54 38.59 20.52
C ASN A 4 -11.31 37.69 19.54
N SER A 5 -12.59 37.98 19.25
CA SER A 5 -13.39 37.21 18.28
C SER A 5 -12.96 37.47 16.84
N ASN A 6 -12.59 38.72 16.52
CA ASN A 6 -12.11 39.05 15.17
C ASN A 6 -10.72 38.49 14.88
N ARG A 7 -9.83 38.46 15.86
CA ARG A 7 -8.50 37.81 15.71
C ARG A 7 -8.61 36.30 15.54
N ARG A 8 -9.54 35.64 16.23
CA ARG A 8 -9.81 34.20 16.04
C ARG A 8 -10.37 33.89 14.64
N ARG A 9 -11.31 34.70 14.15
CA ARG A 9 -11.88 34.58 12.80
C ARG A 9 -10.84 34.80 11.71
N LEU A 10 -9.99 35.81 11.84
CA LEU A 10 -8.88 36.08 10.92
C LEU A 10 -7.85 34.94 10.88
N ARG A 11 -7.48 34.40 12.05
CA ARG A 11 -6.59 33.23 12.11
C ARG A 11 -7.23 31.98 11.50
N ALA A 12 -8.51 31.73 11.75
CA ALA A 12 -9.24 30.62 11.14
C ALA A 12 -9.31 30.77 9.61
N ALA A 13 -9.65 31.97 9.10
CA ALA A 13 -9.66 32.26 7.67
C ALA A 13 -8.27 32.06 7.04
N TRP A 14 -7.21 32.56 7.69
CA TRP A 14 -5.84 32.37 7.22
C TRP A 14 -5.44 30.90 7.17
N ASN A 15 -5.75 30.11 8.20
CA ASN A 15 -5.48 28.69 8.24
C ASN A 15 -6.25 27.93 7.14
N THR A 16 -7.50 28.33 6.88
CA THR A 16 -8.31 27.73 5.80
C THR A 16 -7.72 28.06 4.43
N ILE A 17 -7.31 29.31 4.20
CA ILE A 17 -6.66 29.71 2.92
C ILE A 17 -5.35 28.94 2.74
N ALA A 18 -4.51 28.89 3.79
CA ALA A 18 -3.26 28.14 3.74
C ALA A 18 -3.50 26.64 3.44
N ALA A 19 -4.51 26.03 4.09
CA ALA A 19 -4.87 24.64 3.85
C ALA A 19 -5.36 24.41 2.40
N LEU A 20 -6.18 25.33 1.86
CA LEU A 20 -6.64 25.25 0.47
C LEU A 20 -5.50 25.42 -0.54
N LEU A 21 -4.55 26.33 -0.28
CA LEU A 21 -3.37 26.49 -1.14
C LEU A 21 -2.48 25.24 -1.13
N ILE A 22 -2.23 24.68 0.06
CA ILE A 22 -1.47 23.44 0.18
C ILE A 22 -2.19 22.31 -0.56
N LEU A 23 -3.50 22.18 -0.39
CA LEU A 23 -4.31 21.17 -1.06
C LEU A 23 -4.28 21.35 -2.59
N ALA A 24 -4.38 22.58 -3.09
CA ALA A 24 -4.30 22.88 -4.52
C ALA A 24 -2.94 22.48 -5.10
N VAL A 25 -1.83 22.77 -4.40
CA VAL A 25 -0.49 22.35 -4.83
C VAL A 25 -0.34 20.82 -4.83
N LEU A 26 -0.84 20.13 -3.79
CA LEU A 26 -0.78 18.67 -3.69
C LEU A 26 -1.66 17.97 -4.74
N LEU A 27 -2.81 18.54 -5.09
CA LEU A 27 -3.72 17.96 -6.07
C LEU A 27 -3.39 18.36 -7.52
N PHE A 28 -2.50 19.36 -7.72
CA PHE A 28 -2.13 19.84 -9.05
C PHE A 28 -1.60 18.71 -9.96
N PRO A 29 -0.69 17.82 -9.52
CA PRO A 29 -0.24 16.71 -10.36
C PRO A 29 -1.38 15.79 -10.80
N VAL A 30 -2.31 15.49 -9.89
CA VAL A 30 -3.48 14.63 -10.19
C VAL A 30 -4.41 15.32 -11.18
N TYR A 31 -4.66 16.62 -10.97
CA TYR A 31 -5.40 17.43 -11.94
C TYR A 31 -4.75 17.39 -13.33
N TRP A 32 -3.42 17.58 -13.39
CA TRP A 32 -2.69 17.59 -14.67
C TRP A 32 -2.76 16.26 -15.39
N MET A 33 -2.62 15.15 -14.66
CA MET A 33 -2.77 13.81 -15.21
C MET A 33 -4.18 13.60 -15.80
N LEU A 34 -5.23 13.97 -15.05
CA LEU A 34 -6.61 13.88 -15.52
C LEU A 34 -6.86 14.79 -16.71
N ASN A 35 -6.37 16.03 -16.67
CA ASN A 35 -6.51 17.00 -17.75
C ASN A 35 -5.88 16.48 -19.05
N THR A 36 -4.64 15.97 -18.96
CA THR A 36 -3.94 15.41 -20.14
C THR A 36 -4.62 14.14 -20.65
N ALA A 37 -5.11 13.28 -19.76
CA ALA A 37 -5.82 12.06 -20.13
C ALA A 37 -7.14 12.32 -20.89
N LEU A 38 -7.76 13.48 -20.68
CA LEU A 38 -9.02 13.86 -21.32
C LEU A 38 -8.83 14.61 -22.66
N GLN A 39 -7.59 14.92 -23.06
CA GLN A 39 -7.30 15.61 -24.31
C GLN A 39 -7.01 14.60 -25.45
N PRO A 40 -7.76 14.63 -26.58
CA PRO A 40 -7.64 13.62 -27.63
C PRO A 40 -6.27 13.55 -28.30
N GLU A 41 -5.58 14.68 -28.42
CA GLU A 41 -4.26 14.80 -29.04
C GLU A 41 -3.29 15.52 -28.09
N SER A 42 -2.96 14.89 -26.96
CA SER A 42 -2.06 15.50 -26.00
C SER A 42 -0.62 15.08 -26.25
N SER A 43 0.22 16.04 -26.62
CA SER A 43 1.67 15.94 -26.47
C SER A 43 2.12 16.74 -25.26
N VAL A 44 3.29 16.41 -24.70
CA VAL A 44 3.86 17.15 -23.54
C VAL A 44 3.95 18.67 -23.82
N ALA A 45 4.19 19.04 -25.09
CA ALA A 45 4.37 20.44 -25.50
C ALA A 45 3.05 21.16 -25.84
N ALA A 46 1.95 20.42 -26.03
CA ALA A 46 0.68 20.96 -26.52
C ALA A 46 -0.50 20.76 -25.55
N THR A 47 -0.24 20.29 -24.31
CA THR A 47 -1.30 20.10 -23.32
C THR A 47 -1.88 21.45 -22.88
N GLU A 48 -3.17 21.64 -23.13
CA GLU A 48 -3.91 22.83 -22.71
C GLU A 48 -4.23 22.75 -21.21
N TRP A 49 -4.36 23.92 -20.56
CA TRP A 49 -4.74 23.99 -19.14
C TRP A 49 -6.14 23.46 -18.87
N PHE A 50 -7.04 23.55 -19.84
CA PHE A 50 -8.40 23.02 -19.77
C PHE A 50 -8.72 22.34 -21.09
N PRO A 51 -9.25 21.10 -21.09
CA PRO A 51 -9.57 20.41 -22.32
C PRO A 51 -10.72 21.13 -23.04
N ALA A 52 -10.47 21.59 -24.27
CA ALA A 52 -11.50 22.22 -25.10
C ALA A 52 -12.60 21.22 -25.51
N SER A 53 -12.22 19.97 -25.73
CA SER A 53 -13.12 18.85 -26.09
C SER A 53 -12.70 17.61 -25.32
N PRO A 54 -13.18 17.42 -24.07
CA PRO A 54 -12.82 16.26 -23.28
C PRO A 54 -13.36 14.97 -23.92
N GLY A 55 -12.48 13.97 -24.10
CA GLY A 55 -12.79 12.65 -24.64
C GLY A 55 -12.34 11.53 -23.70
N LEU A 56 -12.80 10.31 -23.97
CA LEU A 56 -12.43 9.11 -23.20
C LEU A 56 -11.57 8.13 -24.03
N GLU A 57 -11.16 8.51 -25.25
CA GLU A 57 -10.42 7.65 -26.17
C GLU A 57 -9.09 7.17 -25.55
N ASN A 58 -8.42 8.04 -24.80
CA ASN A 58 -7.19 7.68 -24.08
C ASN A 58 -7.43 6.66 -22.96
N PHE A 59 -8.59 6.70 -22.31
CA PHE A 59 -8.96 5.71 -21.30
C PHE A 59 -9.30 4.36 -21.93
N ASP A 60 -9.95 4.35 -23.10
CA ASP A 60 -10.23 3.12 -23.86
C ASP A 60 -8.92 2.48 -24.32
N THR A 61 -7.98 3.27 -24.84
CA THR A 61 -6.63 2.82 -25.22
C THR A 61 -5.87 2.28 -24.01
N ALA A 62 -5.88 3.00 -22.89
CA ALA A 62 -5.23 2.60 -21.65
C ALA A 62 -5.81 1.29 -21.10
N PHE A 63 -7.14 1.16 -21.06
CA PHE A 63 -7.80 -0.03 -20.53
C PHE A 63 -7.59 -1.26 -21.45
N SER A 64 -7.71 -1.08 -22.77
CA SER A 64 -7.48 -2.18 -23.72
C SER A 64 -6.04 -2.67 -23.71
N SER A 65 -5.06 -1.76 -23.52
CA SER A 65 -3.63 -2.11 -23.51
C SER A 65 -3.15 -2.62 -22.14
N GLN A 66 -3.64 -2.06 -21.03
CA GLN A 66 -3.10 -2.28 -19.69
C GLN A 66 -4.11 -2.88 -18.69
N GLY A 67 -5.32 -3.24 -19.12
CA GLY A 67 -6.33 -3.87 -18.25
C GLY A 67 -5.85 -5.20 -17.64
N GLY A 68 -5.11 -5.99 -18.43
CA GLY A 68 -4.45 -7.21 -17.94
C GLY A 68 -3.40 -6.92 -16.85
N SER A 69 -2.61 -5.86 -17.01
CA SER A 69 -1.60 -5.43 -16.04
C SER A 69 -2.23 -4.95 -14.73
N LEU A 70 -3.37 -4.26 -14.80
CA LEU A 70 -4.16 -3.89 -13.62
C LEU A 70 -4.63 -5.12 -12.85
N LEU A 71 -5.17 -6.13 -13.56
CA LEU A 71 -5.62 -7.37 -12.93
C LEU A 71 -4.44 -8.13 -12.30
N THR A 72 -3.31 -8.21 -12.99
CA THR A 72 -2.08 -8.80 -12.45
C THR A 72 -1.65 -8.13 -11.15
N SER A 73 -1.63 -6.78 -11.10
CA SER A 73 -1.32 -6.03 -9.87
C SER A 73 -2.29 -6.35 -8.75
N PHE A 74 -3.59 -6.46 -9.04
CA PHE A 74 -4.59 -6.84 -8.03
C PHE A 74 -4.32 -8.22 -7.44
N VAL A 75 -4.09 -9.21 -8.29
CA VAL A 75 -3.81 -10.59 -7.87
C VAL A 75 -2.54 -10.64 -7.02
N VAL A 76 -1.47 -9.98 -7.47
CA VAL A 76 -0.20 -9.94 -6.75
C VAL A 76 -0.35 -9.23 -5.41
N ALA A 77 -0.94 -8.04 -5.39
CA ALA A 77 -1.09 -7.25 -4.16
C ALA A 77 -1.99 -7.94 -3.13
N LEU A 78 -3.12 -8.52 -3.53
CA LEU A 78 -4.00 -9.25 -2.63
C LEU A 78 -3.35 -10.56 -2.14
N GLY A 79 -2.62 -11.25 -3.01
CA GLY A 79 -1.83 -12.42 -2.65
C GLY A 79 -0.74 -12.09 -1.63
N ALA A 80 -0.01 -10.98 -1.85
CA ALA A 80 1.01 -10.48 -0.92
C ALA A 80 0.40 -10.12 0.45
N VAL A 81 -0.77 -9.48 0.49
CA VAL A 81 -1.50 -9.21 1.73
C VAL A 81 -1.86 -10.50 2.46
N ALA A 82 -2.42 -11.49 1.75
CA ALA A 82 -2.81 -12.76 2.35
C ALA A 82 -1.60 -13.49 2.97
N VAL A 83 -0.50 -13.61 2.24
CA VAL A 83 0.74 -14.24 2.71
C VAL A 83 1.35 -13.44 3.87
N CYS A 84 1.46 -12.12 3.72
CA CYS A 84 2.02 -11.25 4.75
C CYS A 84 1.24 -11.37 6.07
N LEU A 85 -0.08 -11.24 6.05
CA LEU A 85 -0.90 -11.31 7.26
C LEU A 85 -0.91 -12.71 7.88
N ALA A 86 -0.91 -13.77 7.05
CA ALA A 86 -0.83 -15.15 7.53
C ALA A 86 0.47 -15.42 8.31
N LEU A 87 1.56 -14.76 7.95
CA LEU A 87 2.86 -14.87 8.64
C LEU A 87 3.02 -13.85 9.76
N ALA A 88 2.63 -12.59 9.52
CA ALA A 88 2.83 -11.49 10.47
C ALA A 88 1.96 -11.62 11.72
N ALA A 89 0.69 -12.05 11.59
CA ALA A 89 -0.21 -12.11 12.72
C ALA A 89 0.22 -13.13 13.79
N PRO A 90 0.55 -14.40 13.47
CA PRO A 90 1.04 -15.33 14.48
C PRO A 90 2.42 -14.94 15.03
N ALA A 91 3.31 -14.36 14.19
CA ALA A 91 4.61 -13.86 14.64
C ALA A 91 4.45 -12.71 15.67
N ALA A 92 3.58 -11.74 15.35
CA ALA A 92 3.26 -10.62 16.25
C ALA A 92 2.64 -11.11 17.57
N TYR A 93 1.72 -12.07 17.50
CA TYR A 93 1.11 -12.69 18.68
C TYR A 93 2.14 -13.37 19.57
N GLY A 94 3.03 -14.18 18.96
CA GLY A 94 4.12 -14.83 19.71
C GLY A 94 5.05 -13.83 20.40
N LEU A 95 5.41 -12.73 19.70
CA LEU A 95 6.25 -11.67 20.23
C LEU A 95 5.55 -10.79 21.29
N ALA A 96 4.21 -10.72 21.26
CA ALA A 96 3.43 -9.93 22.21
C ALA A 96 3.17 -10.69 23.51
N GLN A 97 2.74 -11.97 23.42
CA GLN A 97 2.12 -12.69 24.52
C GLN A 97 3.03 -13.74 25.21
N PHE A 98 4.15 -14.16 24.57
CA PHE A 98 4.94 -15.26 25.15
C PHE A 98 6.15 -14.82 25.96
N GLY A 99 6.32 -13.50 26.20
CA GLY A 99 7.43 -12.98 27.01
C GLY A 99 8.81 -13.46 26.53
N LEU A 100 8.99 -13.58 25.21
CA LEU A 100 10.19 -14.18 24.61
C LEU A 100 11.46 -13.42 25.02
N ARG A 101 12.43 -14.16 25.62
CA ARG A 101 13.76 -13.61 25.86
C ARG A 101 14.38 -13.16 24.54
N GLY A 102 14.71 -11.87 24.40
CA GLY A 102 15.21 -11.29 23.15
C GLY A 102 14.14 -10.83 22.16
N GLY A 103 12.84 -10.85 22.51
CA GLY A 103 11.76 -10.40 21.62
C GLY A 103 11.93 -8.97 21.11
N GLN A 104 12.49 -8.05 21.90
CA GLN A 104 12.86 -6.70 21.45
C GLN A 104 13.99 -6.73 20.40
N GLY A 105 14.98 -7.61 20.57
CA GLY A 105 16.04 -7.81 19.59
C GLY A 105 15.51 -8.31 18.26
N ILE A 106 14.55 -9.24 18.27
CA ILE A 106 13.88 -9.73 17.04
C ILE A 106 13.17 -8.56 16.33
N VAL A 107 12.40 -7.75 17.07
CA VAL A 107 11.71 -6.58 16.50
C VAL A 107 12.72 -5.58 15.92
N PHE A 108 13.82 -5.32 16.62
CA PHE A 108 14.86 -4.42 16.16
C PHE A 108 15.55 -4.95 14.89
N THR A 109 15.89 -6.24 14.86
CA THR A 109 16.44 -6.90 13.66
C THR A 109 15.47 -6.80 12.48
N THR A 110 14.18 -7.02 12.72
CA THR A 110 13.13 -6.89 11.70
C THR A 110 13.09 -5.47 11.11
N LEU A 111 13.30 -4.43 11.92
CA LEU A 111 13.40 -3.05 11.42
C LEU A 111 14.69 -2.80 10.64
N ILE A 112 15.82 -3.41 11.05
CA ILE A 112 17.10 -3.29 10.32
C ILE A 112 16.98 -3.89 8.91
N THR A 113 16.24 -4.97 8.71
CA THR A 113 16.07 -5.56 7.39
C THR A 113 15.43 -4.59 6.38
N GLN A 114 14.64 -3.62 6.83
CA GLN A 114 14.07 -2.56 6.00
C GLN A 114 15.10 -1.54 5.48
N MET A 115 16.31 -1.53 6.03
CA MET A 115 17.39 -0.63 5.57
C MET A 115 18.15 -1.21 4.38
N VAL A 116 17.93 -2.47 4.03
CA VAL A 116 18.57 -3.10 2.86
C VAL A 116 17.94 -2.52 1.60
N PRO A 117 18.75 -1.99 0.66
CA PRO A 117 18.22 -1.46 -0.60
C PRO A 117 17.47 -2.54 -1.39
N GLY A 118 16.26 -2.21 -1.87
CA GLY A 118 15.38 -3.17 -2.57
C GLY A 118 16.04 -3.85 -3.77
N ILE A 119 16.91 -3.13 -4.51
CA ILE A 119 17.64 -3.70 -5.66
C ILE A 119 18.60 -4.83 -5.27
N VAL A 120 19.20 -4.75 -4.08
CA VAL A 120 20.09 -5.81 -3.59
C VAL A 120 19.28 -7.06 -3.27
N ILE A 121 18.10 -6.88 -2.66
CA ILE A 121 17.18 -7.99 -2.39
C ILE A 121 16.66 -8.58 -3.69
N ALA A 122 16.27 -7.75 -4.67
CA ALA A 122 15.76 -8.19 -5.96
C ALA A 122 16.76 -9.08 -6.71
N ASN A 123 18.04 -8.67 -6.76
CA ASN A 123 19.09 -9.45 -7.40
C ASN A 123 19.36 -10.80 -6.70
N ALA A 124 19.36 -10.80 -5.37
CA ALA A 124 19.51 -12.03 -4.59
C ALA A 124 18.32 -12.99 -4.81
N LEU A 125 17.09 -12.44 -4.80
CA LEU A 125 15.87 -13.20 -5.07
C LEU A 125 15.85 -13.76 -6.49
N TYR A 126 16.28 -12.99 -7.50
CA TYR A 126 16.35 -13.47 -8.87
C TYR A 126 17.18 -14.74 -8.99
N SER A 127 18.39 -14.77 -8.40
CA SER A 127 19.24 -15.95 -8.43
C SER A 127 18.59 -17.16 -7.77
N ALA A 128 18.00 -16.99 -6.58
CA ALA A 128 17.30 -18.07 -5.88
C ALA A 128 16.05 -18.52 -6.63
N TYR A 129 15.28 -17.61 -7.20
CA TYR A 129 14.02 -17.90 -7.90
C TYR A 129 14.28 -18.55 -9.27
N ALA A 130 15.41 -18.25 -9.91
CA ALA A 130 15.82 -18.95 -11.15
C ALA A 130 16.01 -20.45 -10.91
N GLU A 131 16.62 -20.83 -9.78
CA GLU A 131 16.80 -22.23 -9.41
C GLU A 131 15.48 -22.91 -9.00
N LEU A 132 14.57 -22.16 -8.37
CA LEU A 132 13.28 -22.68 -7.88
C LEU A 132 12.15 -22.63 -8.92
N GLY A 133 12.38 -22.08 -10.12
CA GLY A 133 11.35 -21.89 -11.14
C GLY A 133 10.27 -20.87 -10.76
N LEU A 134 10.62 -19.87 -9.92
CA LEU A 134 9.70 -18.82 -9.44
C LEU A 134 9.83 -17.50 -10.22
N VAL A 135 10.83 -17.38 -11.09
CA VAL A 135 10.94 -16.24 -12.03
C VAL A 135 9.77 -16.30 -13.00
N ASN A 136 9.25 -15.17 -13.43
CA ASN A 136 8.09 -15.04 -14.34
C ASN A 136 6.81 -15.68 -13.78
N SER A 137 6.62 -15.68 -12.46
CA SER A 137 5.45 -16.32 -11.84
C SER A 137 4.72 -15.39 -10.86
N TYR A 138 3.39 -15.53 -10.78
CA TYR A 138 2.59 -14.85 -9.77
C TYR A 138 3.07 -15.16 -8.35
N LEU A 139 3.38 -16.43 -8.08
CA LEU A 139 3.84 -16.83 -6.74
C LEU A 139 5.16 -16.17 -6.36
N GLY A 140 6.11 -16.08 -7.30
CA GLY A 140 7.38 -15.40 -7.08
C GLY A 140 7.18 -13.94 -6.68
N LEU A 141 6.36 -13.18 -7.43
CA LEU A 141 6.05 -11.80 -7.08
C LEU A 141 5.29 -11.67 -5.76
N ILE A 142 4.28 -12.51 -5.53
CA ILE A 142 3.51 -12.50 -4.27
C ILE A 142 4.43 -12.69 -3.07
N LEU A 143 5.37 -13.63 -3.12
CA LEU A 143 6.31 -13.89 -2.03
C LEU A 143 7.32 -12.74 -1.86
N ALA A 144 7.82 -12.19 -2.96
CA ALA A 144 8.73 -11.05 -2.94
C ALA A 144 8.07 -9.82 -2.31
N ASP A 145 6.87 -9.46 -2.77
CA ASP A 145 6.13 -8.31 -2.26
C ASP A 145 5.65 -8.50 -0.81
N ALA A 146 5.22 -9.72 -0.45
CA ALA A 146 4.88 -10.03 0.93
C ALA A 146 6.07 -9.82 1.87
N SER A 147 7.30 -10.10 1.41
CA SER A 147 8.52 -9.91 2.20
C SER A 147 8.79 -8.44 2.54
N LEU A 148 8.41 -7.50 1.68
CA LEU A 148 8.53 -6.06 1.95
C LEU A 148 7.55 -5.58 3.03
N GLY A 149 6.31 -6.10 3.00
CA GLY A 149 5.28 -5.73 3.98
C GLY A 149 5.47 -6.37 5.34
N LEU A 150 6.09 -7.55 5.39
CA LEU A 150 6.16 -8.41 6.58
C LEU A 150 6.80 -7.73 7.81
N PRO A 151 7.95 -7.06 7.73
CA PRO A 151 8.55 -6.39 8.87
C PRO A 151 7.65 -5.32 9.48
N PHE A 152 7.07 -4.47 8.64
CA PHE A 152 6.15 -3.42 9.08
C PHE A 152 4.89 -4.01 9.73
N ALA A 153 4.30 -5.03 9.09
CA ALA A 153 3.10 -5.70 9.61
C ALA A 153 3.35 -6.35 10.98
N ILE A 154 4.49 -7.03 11.18
CA ILE A 154 4.86 -7.62 12.47
C ILE A 154 4.95 -6.54 13.56
N VAL A 155 5.66 -5.45 13.30
CA VAL A 155 5.86 -4.37 14.27
C VAL A 155 4.53 -3.71 14.65
N LEU A 156 3.71 -3.39 13.63
CA LEU A 156 2.40 -2.76 13.84
C LEU A 156 1.45 -3.67 14.62
N LEU A 157 1.31 -4.92 14.20
CA LEU A 157 0.43 -5.89 14.84
C LEU A 157 0.88 -6.19 16.27
N ARG A 158 2.19 -6.34 16.51
CA ARG A 158 2.73 -6.54 17.85
C ARG A 158 2.42 -5.36 18.76
N ALA A 159 2.62 -4.12 18.29
CA ALA A 159 2.33 -2.94 19.10
C ALA A 159 0.87 -2.89 19.56
N PHE A 160 -0.05 -3.34 18.70
CA PHE A 160 -1.45 -3.44 19.04
C PHE A 160 -1.74 -4.63 19.98
N MET A 161 -1.20 -5.81 19.69
CA MET A 161 -1.44 -7.02 20.49
C MET A 161 -0.89 -6.94 21.90
N VAL A 162 0.19 -6.19 22.12
CA VAL A 162 0.72 -5.88 23.47
C VAL A 162 -0.28 -5.06 24.32
N SER A 163 -1.18 -4.30 23.69
CA SER A 163 -2.19 -3.53 24.41
C SER A 163 -3.41 -4.35 24.84
N ILE A 164 -3.52 -5.61 24.40
CA ILE A 164 -4.57 -6.55 24.83
C ILE A 164 -4.18 -7.08 26.19
N PRO A 165 -5.03 -6.92 27.24
CA PRO A 165 -4.73 -7.43 28.58
C PRO A 165 -4.56 -8.96 28.57
N ASP A 166 -3.55 -9.45 29.29
CA ASP A 166 -3.26 -10.89 29.39
C ASP A 166 -4.42 -11.67 30.00
N GLU A 167 -5.18 -11.03 30.92
CA GLU A 167 -6.34 -11.59 31.59
C GLU A 167 -7.44 -12.05 30.60
N VAL A 168 -7.55 -11.39 29.43
CA VAL A 168 -8.54 -11.78 28.41
C VAL A 168 -8.16 -13.12 27.78
N VAL A 169 -6.88 -13.33 27.53
CA VAL A 169 -6.35 -14.60 26.98
C VAL A 169 -6.38 -15.70 28.03
N GLU A 170 -6.03 -15.37 29.29
CA GLU A 170 -6.05 -16.30 30.44
C GLU A 170 -7.49 -16.76 30.74
N ALA A 171 -8.47 -15.86 30.76
CA ALA A 171 -9.88 -16.23 30.96
C ALA A 171 -10.36 -17.24 29.90
N ALA A 172 -10.00 -17.02 28.64
CA ALA A 172 -10.34 -17.97 27.57
C ALA A 172 -9.68 -19.36 27.80
N MET A 173 -8.47 -19.39 28.32
CA MET A 173 -7.80 -20.67 28.63
C MET A 173 -8.47 -21.38 29.82
N VAL A 174 -8.97 -20.63 30.80
CA VAL A 174 -9.78 -21.20 31.90
C VAL A 174 -11.08 -21.79 31.36
N ASP A 175 -11.69 -21.16 30.36
CA ASP A 175 -12.90 -21.66 29.67
C ASP A 175 -12.61 -22.84 28.71
N GLY A 176 -11.38 -23.38 28.70
CA GLY A 176 -10.98 -24.56 27.95
C GLY A 176 -10.43 -24.28 26.54
N ALA A 177 -10.19 -23.01 26.16
CA ALA A 177 -9.51 -22.72 24.93
C ALA A 177 -8.00 -23.02 25.03
N ASN A 178 -7.42 -23.60 23.99
CA ASN A 178 -5.98 -23.61 23.84
C ASN A 178 -5.46 -22.27 23.28
N ARG A 179 -4.14 -22.04 23.30
CA ARG A 179 -3.51 -20.78 22.82
C ARG A 179 -3.83 -20.45 21.37
N PHE A 180 -3.94 -21.45 20.50
CA PHE A 180 -4.31 -21.24 19.09
C PHE A 180 -5.77 -20.81 18.96
N THR A 181 -6.66 -21.44 19.73
CA THR A 181 -8.09 -21.05 19.77
C THR A 181 -8.27 -19.63 20.31
N ALA A 182 -7.55 -19.27 21.38
CA ALA A 182 -7.55 -17.91 21.93
C ALA A 182 -7.02 -16.90 20.89
N PHE A 183 -5.95 -17.22 20.18
CA PHE A 183 -5.42 -16.40 19.09
C PHE A 183 -6.48 -16.15 18.01
N VAL A 184 -7.07 -17.22 17.45
CA VAL A 184 -7.98 -17.09 16.30
C VAL A 184 -9.33 -16.48 16.70
N ARG A 185 -9.89 -16.85 17.86
CA ARG A 185 -11.25 -16.45 18.25
C ARG A 185 -11.31 -15.16 19.06
N ILE A 186 -10.22 -14.73 19.67
CA ILE A 186 -10.19 -13.56 20.56
C ILE A 186 -9.20 -12.52 20.04
N VAL A 187 -7.92 -12.84 19.94
CA VAL A 187 -6.87 -11.86 19.63
C VAL A 187 -7.00 -11.32 18.21
N LEU A 188 -7.23 -12.17 17.20
CA LEU A 188 -7.40 -11.73 15.82
C LEU A 188 -8.62 -10.80 15.64
N PRO A 189 -9.83 -11.15 16.13
CA PRO A 189 -10.98 -10.24 16.06
C PRO A 189 -10.77 -8.93 16.81
N MET A 190 -10.13 -8.94 17.98
CA MET A 190 -9.78 -7.72 18.72
C MET A 190 -8.77 -6.86 17.93
N SER A 191 -7.85 -7.48 17.20
CA SER A 191 -6.81 -6.83 16.42
C SER A 191 -7.26 -6.42 14.99
N ARG A 192 -8.55 -6.53 14.66
CA ARG A 192 -9.04 -6.33 13.29
C ARG A 192 -8.62 -5.00 12.66
N ASN A 193 -8.62 -3.91 13.43
CA ASN A 193 -8.26 -2.59 12.92
C ASN A 193 -6.76 -2.54 12.56
N ALA A 194 -5.91 -3.15 13.38
CA ALA A 194 -4.49 -3.27 13.10
C ALA A 194 -4.22 -4.21 11.90
N LEU A 195 -4.98 -5.31 11.78
CA LEU A 195 -4.90 -6.22 10.63
C LEU A 195 -5.28 -5.50 9.32
N ILE A 196 -6.38 -4.73 9.32
CA ILE A 196 -6.80 -3.93 8.16
C ILE A 196 -5.73 -2.90 7.81
N THR A 197 -5.15 -2.24 8.81
CA THR A 197 -4.09 -1.25 8.59
C THR A 197 -2.83 -1.90 8.03
N ALA A 198 -2.36 -3.00 8.62
CA ALA A 198 -1.20 -3.74 8.12
C ALA A 198 -1.43 -4.26 6.69
N GLY A 199 -2.61 -4.82 6.43
CA GLY A 199 -3.00 -5.28 5.10
C GLY A 199 -3.04 -4.16 4.06
N LEU A 200 -3.57 -2.98 4.43
CA LEU A 200 -3.57 -1.81 3.55
C LEU A 200 -2.15 -1.38 3.17
N PHE A 201 -1.25 -1.25 4.15
CA PHE A 201 0.14 -0.87 3.85
C PHE A 201 0.84 -1.93 3.01
N THR A 202 0.65 -3.22 3.30
CA THR A 202 1.19 -4.31 2.47
C THR A 202 0.64 -4.24 1.05
N PHE A 203 -0.67 -3.98 0.90
CA PHE A 203 -1.27 -3.78 -0.43
C PHE A 203 -0.62 -2.60 -1.16
N LEU A 204 -0.46 -1.46 -0.50
CA LEU A 204 0.15 -0.28 -1.12
C LEU A 204 1.62 -0.52 -1.51
N PHE A 205 2.39 -1.24 -0.71
CA PHE A 205 3.76 -1.63 -1.05
C PHE A 205 3.79 -2.51 -2.30
N ALA A 206 3.00 -3.58 -2.33
CA ALA A 206 2.94 -4.49 -3.47
C ALA A 206 2.34 -3.82 -4.72
N TRP A 207 1.32 -2.97 -4.55
CA TRP A 207 0.69 -2.23 -5.64
C TRP A 207 1.65 -1.25 -6.32
N SER A 208 2.53 -0.62 -5.55
CA SER A 208 3.49 0.36 -6.04
C SER A 208 4.85 -0.24 -6.37
N ASP A 209 5.05 -1.56 -6.15
CA ASP A 209 6.33 -2.19 -6.47
C ASP A 209 6.61 -2.15 -7.98
N PHE A 210 7.78 -1.70 -8.30
CA PHE A 210 8.34 -1.72 -9.65
C PHE A 210 9.61 -2.55 -9.72
N MET A 211 10.38 -2.58 -8.62
CA MET A 211 11.71 -3.16 -8.62
C MET A 211 11.68 -4.67 -8.75
N PHE A 212 10.84 -5.35 -7.96
CA PHE A 212 10.67 -6.79 -8.07
C PHE A 212 9.97 -7.15 -9.38
N ALA A 213 8.96 -6.37 -9.79
CA ALA A 213 8.30 -6.56 -11.07
C ALA A 213 9.29 -6.50 -12.23
N LEU A 214 10.19 -5.53 -12.26
CA LEU A 214 11.20 -5.38 -13.32
C LEU A 214 12.26 -6.49 -13.28
N THR A 215 12.68 -6.90 -12.08
CA THR A 215 13.80 -7.85 -11.92
C THR A 215 13.35 -9.30 -12.08
N LEU A 216 12.17 -9.64 -11.54
CA LEU A 216 11.69 -11.03 -11.50
C LEU A 216 10.82 -11.41 -12.70
N ASN A 217 10.42 -10.47 -13.56
CA ASN A 217 9.68 -10.74 -14.77
C ASN A 217 10.51 -10.35 -16.00
N THR A 218 11.06 -11.34 -16.63
CA THR A 218 11.85 -11.23 -17.87
C THR A 218 11.04 -11.49 -19.13
N THR A 219 9.79 -11.96 -18.95
CA THR A 219 8.80 -12.19 -20.00
C THR A 219 7.56 -11.33 -19.75
N ASP A 220 6.66 -11.25 -20.73
CA ASP A 220 5.41 -10.47 -20.60
C ASP A 220 4.25 -11.26 -19.92
N ASP A 221 4.51 -12.48 -19.43
CA ASP A 221 3.47 -13.36 -18.89
C ASP A 221 2.85 -12.84 -17.57
N VAL A 222 3.68 -12.25 -16.71
CA VAL A 222 3.24 -11.67 -15.44
C VAL A 222 3.68 -10.21 -15.36
N LYS A 223 2.81 -9.30 -15.79
CA LYS A 223 3.14 -7.89 -15.91
C LYS A 223 2.25 -7.03 -15.01
N PRO A 224 2.72 -6.63 -13.80
CA PRO A 224 2.02 -5.65 -12.97
C PRO A 224 1.91 -4.28 -13.65
N ILE A 225 0.98 -3.45 -13.19
CA ILE A 225 0.69 -2.16 -13.81
C ILE A 225 1.89 -1.21 -13.81
N THR A 226 2.73 -1.25 -12.80
CA THR A 226 3.95 -0.44 -12.70
C THR A 226 4.94 -0.76 -13.83
N LEU A 227 5.14 -2.04 -14.12
CA LEU A 227 5.92 -2.51 -15.26
C LEU A 227 5.21 -2.22 -16.59
N GLY A 228 3.88 -2.38 -16.62
CA GLY A 228 3.04 -2.05 -17.78
C GLY A 228 3.17 -0.57 -18.17
N ILE A 229 3.08 0.36 -17.20
CA ILE A 229 3.28 1.79 -17.46
C ILE A 229 4.69 2.06 -17.99
N TYR A 230 5.72 1.47 -17.38
CA TYR A 230 7.10 1.66 -17.81
C TYR A 230 7.33 1.26 -19.27
N GLN A 231 6.83 0.07 -19.64
CA GLN A 231 6.94 -0.41 -21.04
C GLN A 231 6.04 0.41 -21.98
N PHE A 232 4.86 0.83 -21.50
CA PHE A 232 3.93 1.64 -22.29
C PHE A 232 4.50 3.00 -22.61
N VAL A 233 5.15 3.67 -21.66
CA VAL A 233 5.90 4.92 -21.89
C VAL A 233 6.98 4.70 -22.97
N GLY A 234 7.74 3.61 -22.89
CA GLY A 234 8.77 3.28 -23.90
C GLY A 234 8.22 3.05 -25.31
N ALA A 235 7.03 2.46 -25.44
CA ALA A 235 6.39 2.16 -26.71
C ALA A 235 5.58 3.33 -27.30
N HIS A 236 5.01 4.21 -26.47
CA HIS A 236 4.06 5.26 -26.81
C HIS A 236 4.53 6.66 -26.38
N VAL A 237 5.81 6.97 -26.57
CA VAL A 237 6.40 8.27 -26.15
C VAL A 237 5.68 9.49 -26.74
N SER A 238 4.99 9.33 -27.88
CA SER A 238 4.21 10.39 -28.51
C SER A 238 2.77 10.52 -28.00
N ASP A 239 2.25 9.49 -27.32
CA ASP A 239 0.85 9.45 -26.83
C ASP A 239 0.79 9.61 -25.30
N TRP A 240 1.01 10.82 -24.86
CA TRP A 240 0.96 11.16 -23.43
C TRP A 240 -0.45 11.11 -22.85
N GLY A 241 -1.49 11.24 -23.67
CA GLY A 241 -2.87 11.10 -23.23
C GLY A 241 -3.15 9.70 -22.68
N ALA A 242 -2.81 8.68 -23.47
CA ALA A 242 -2.98 7.28 -23.05
C ALA A 242 -2.07 6.89 -21.88
N VAL A 243 -0.83 7.42 -21.83
CA VAL A 243 0.07 7.21 -20.67
C VAL A 243 -0.54 7.80 -19.39
N MET A 244 -1.06 9.04 -19.44
CA MET A 244 -1.67 9.70 -18.30
C MET A 244 -2.99 9.02 -17.90
N ALA A 245 -3.79 8.56 -18.87
CA ALA A 245 -4.99 7.77 -18.58
C ALA A 245 -4.65 6.45 -17.85
N THR A 246 -3.59 5.77 -18.28
CA THR A 246 -3.09 4.57 -17.59
C THR A 246 -2.65 4.86 -16.14
N ALA A 247 -1.94 5.96 -15.95
CA ALA A 247 -1.52 6.40 -14.61
C ALA A 247 -2.72 6.75 -13.72
N VAL A 248 -3.74 7.43 -14.25
CA VAL A 248 -5.00 7.70 -13.54
C VAL A 248 -5.71 6.39 -13.17
N LEU A 249 -5.88 5.45 -14.11
CA LEU A 249 -6.50 4.16 -13.85
C LEU A 249 -5.74 3.38 -12.77
N SER A 250 -4.41 3.44 -12.78
CA SER A 250 -3.59 2.78 -11.75
C SER A 250 -3.70 3.43 -10.37
N ALA A 251 -3.98 4.73 -10.29
CA ALA A 251 -4.14 5.43 -9.03
C ALA A 251 -5.49 5.16 -8.33
N VAL A 252 -6.54 4.84 -9.11
CA VAL A 252 -7.92 4.66 -8.60
C VAL A 252 -8.03 3.59 -7.52
N PRO A 253 -7.50 2.36 -7.68
CA PRO A 253 -7.63 1.32 -6.65
C PRO A 253 -6.97 1.70 -5.33
N ALA A 254 -5.77 2.28 -5.38
CA ALA A 254 -5.06 2.73 -4.19
C ALA A 254 -5.82 3.87 -3.48
N ALA A 255 -6.36 4.82 -4.24
CA ALA A 255 -7.15 5.93 -3.71
C ALA A 255 -8.44 5.42 -3.03
N ILE A 256 -9.18 4.50 -3.66
CA ILE A 256 -10.39 3.90 -3.09
C ILE A 256 -10.06 3.19 -1.77
N LEU A 257 -9.00 2.36 -1.77
CA LEU A 257 -8.60 1.64 -0.56
C LEU A 257 -8.20 2.59 0.56
N LEU A 258 -7.46 3.66 0.27
CA LEU A 258 -7.09 4.68 1.25
C LEU A 258 -8.31 5.36 1.85
N VAL A 259 -9.28 5.78 1.03
CA VAL A 259 -10.53 6.41 1.48
C VAL A 259 -11.37 5.45 2.35
N VAL A 260 -11.47 4.18 1.96
CA VAL A 260 -12.19 3.18 2.75
C VAL A 260 -11.49 2.87 4.07
N ALA A 261 -10.15 2.81 4.06
CA ALA A 261 -9.36 2.40 5.21
C ALA A 261 -9.04 3.55 6.19
N GLN A 262 -9.24 4.82 5.81
CA GLN A 262 -8.89 6.00 6.65
C GLN A 262 -9.46 5.92 8.08
N LYS A 263 -10.68 5.39 8.25
CA LYS A 263 -11.31 5.22 9.56
C LYS A 263 -10.62 4.18 10.46
N TYR A 264 -9.99 3.18 9.86
CA TYR A 264 -9.26 2.13 10.58
C TYR A 264 -7.85 2.60 10.96
N ILE A 265 -7.21 3.39 10.10
CA ILE A 265 -5.89 3.98 10.35
C ILE A 265 -5.94 4.92 11.55
N SER A 266 -6.94 5.83 11.60
CA SER A 266 -7.10 6.76 12.71
C SER A 266 -7.35 6.03 14.05
N ALA A 267 -8.15 4.96 14.04
CA ALA A 267 -8.41 4.15 15.23
C ALA A 267 -7.18 3.34 15.67
N GLY A 268 -6.34 2.88 14.74
CA GLY A 268 -5.11 2.14 15.02
C GLY A 268 -4.00 3.00 15.64
N ILE A 269 -3.87 4.28 15.21
CA ILE A 269 -2.85 5.20 15.72
C ILE A 269 -3.24 5.76 17.10
N THR A 270 -4.52 6.06 17.32
CA THR A 270 -5.00 6.63 18.60
C THR A 270 -5.12 5.60 19.72
N GLY A 271 -5.37 4.33 19.40
CA GLY A 271 -5.43 3.24 20.40
C GLY A 271 -4.10 2.98 21.12
N GLY A 272 -2.96 3.35 20.55
CA GLY A 272 -1.63 3.25 21.16
C GLY A 272 -1.17 4.46 21.97
N SER A 273 -1.91 5.57 21.95
CA SER A 273 -1.49 6.85 22.56
C SER A 273 -2.24 7.22 23.85
N ILE A 274 -3.14 6.37 24.34
CA ILE A 274 -3.81 6.58 25.63
C ILE A 274 -3.07 5.76 26.69
N LYS A 275 -2.05 6.36 27.27
CA LYS A 275 -1.52 6.07 28.60
C LYS A 275 -1.49 7.36 29.40
#